data_fe6d5017de8c25bbc2488a901445f77c
#
_entry.id   fe6d5017de8c25bbc2488a901445f77c
#
_cell.length_a   1.000
_cell.length_b   1.000
_cell.length_c   1.000
_cell.angle_alpha   90.00
_cell.angle_beta   90.00
_cell.angle_gamma   90.00
#
_symmetry.space_group_name_H-M   'P 1'
#
loop_
_entity.id
_entity.type
_entity.pdbx_description
1 polymer ?
#
loop_
_entity_poly.entity_id
_entity_poly.type
_entity_poly.pdbx_seq_one_letter_code
_entity_poly.pdbx_strand_id
1 'polypeptide(L)'
;PVDDLGLSVNYIVPNGSIKGLVCVAHGMSEHKERYDYFLKRLADDGYISVCYDHRGHGKSVKSENDLGYFYTEDETAFSKDLYTVIDFFKVRYQASNVILFAHSMGTLVARAFLQTHDDKVNKVILCGPPTKQALVDVGLFLARMNKMFDGDRKPNKLLDSLTFSSFNKKYGEPNLWLSKNRENVTNYNNDS
;
A
#
# COMPACT_ATOMS: atom_id res chain seq x y z
N PRO A 1 -8.74 -7.50 -11.09
CA PRO A 1 -9.01 -6.08 -10.81
C PRO A 1 -10.47 -5.74 -11.04
N VAL A 2 -10.92 -4.66 -10.40
CA VAL A 2 -12.32 -4.19 -10.42
C VAL A 2 -12.67 -3.52 -11.76
N ASP A 3 -11.62 -3.16 -12.49
CA ASP A 3 -11.64 -2.46 -13.76
C ASP A 3 -10.47 -2.98 -14.63
N ASP A 4 -10.21 -2.34 -15.77
CA ASP A 4 -9.14 -2.73 -16.70
C ASP A 4 -7.73 -2.35 -16.21
N LEU A 5 -7.55 -2.00 -14.94
CA LEU A 5 -6.25 -1.69 -14.36
C LEU A 5 -5.53 -2.99 -13.97
N GLY A 6 -4.39 -3.25 -14.60
CA GLY A 6 -3.50 -4.34 -14.19
C GLY A 6 -2.81 -4.02 -12.86
N LEU A 7 -2.89 -4.94 -11.89
CA LEU A 7 -2.14 -4.83 -10.65
C LEU A 7 -0.77 -5.49 -10.81
N SER A 8 0.29 -4.76 -10.51
CA SER A 8 1.65 -5.27 -10.52
C SER A 8 1.96 -5.97 -9.21
N VAL A 9 2.48 -7.19 -9.27
CA VAL A 9 2.65 -8.06 -8.09
C VAL A 9 4.05 -8.66 -8.08
N ASN A 10 4.74 -8.61 -6.93
CA ASN A 10 5.92 -9.42 -6.61
C ASN A 10 5.50 -10.55 -5.68
N TYR A 11 5.98 -11.76 -5.93
CA TYR A 11 5.73 -12.87 -5.04
C TYR A 11 6.88 -13.89 -5.05
N ILE A 12 7.02 -14.62 -3.95
CA ILE A 12 7.99 -15.70 -3.82
C ILE A 12 7.28 -16.93 -3.25
N VAL A 13 7.52 -18.08 -3.87
CA VAL A 13 7.02 -19.37 -3.39
C VAL A 13 8.17 -20.09 -2.68
N PRO A 14 7.97 -20.62 -1.48
CA PRO A 14 9.02 -21.32 -0.73
C PRO A 14 9.46 -22.63 -1.44
N ASN A 15 10.71 -23.02 -1.24
CA ASN A 15 11.29 -24.27 -1.78
C ASN A 15 10.91 -25.51 -0.94
N GLY A 16 9.68 -25.66 -0.49
CA GLY A 16 9.33 -26.80 0.38
C GLY A 16 7.85 -26.80 0.75
N SER A 17 7.55 -27.33 1.93
CA SER A 17 6.18 -27.35 2.42
C SER A 17 5.66 -25.92 2.65
N ILE A 18 4.45 -25.65 2.16
CA ILE A 18 3.80 -24.34 2.28
C ILE A 18 3.06 -24.28 3.63
N LYS A 19 3.46 -23.33 4.49
CA LYS A 19 2.80 -23.06 5.78
C LYS A 19 1.58 -22.15 5.65
N GLY A 20 1.48 -21.40 4.57
CA GLY A 20 0.42 -20.44 4.30
C GLY A 20 0.82 -19.36 3.32
N LEU A 21 -0.04 -18.37 3.20
CA LEU A 21 0.12 -17.18 2.37
C LEU A 21 0.27 -15.93 3.26
N VAL A 22 1.27 -15.11 3.00
CA VAL A 22 1.37 -13.76 3.57
C VAL A 22 1.19 -12.75 2.43
N CYS A 23 0.12 -11.96 2.50
CA CYS A 23 -0.13 -10.85 1.58
C CYS A 23 0.23 -9.53 2.26
N VAL A 24 1.02 -8.71 1.58
CA VAL A 24 1.50 -7.40 2.06
C VAL A 24 0.78 -6.29 1.32
N ALA A 25 0.15 -5.38 2.09
CA ALA A 25 -0.43 -4.13 1.62
C ALA A 25 0.45 -2.97 2.07
N HIS A 26 1.15 -2.34 1.13
CA HIS A 26 2.12 -1.28 1.37
C HIS A 26 1.48 0.07 1.75
N GLY A 27 2.29 1.05 2.16
CA GLY A 27 1.86 2.39 2.52
C GLY A 27 1.73 3.35 1.32
N MET A 28 1.41 4.60 1.63
CA MET A 28 1.38 5.67 0.64
C MET A 28 2.81 6.08 0.27
N SER A 29 3.01 6.52 -0.97
CA SER A 29 4.32 6.97 -1.49
C SER A 29 5.42 5.92 -1.38
N GLU A 30 5.06 4.67 -1.55
CA GLU A 30 5.97 3.53 -1.66
C GLU A 30 5.43 2.50 -2.66
N HIS A 31 6.17 1.44 -2.91
CA HIS A 31 5.83 0.41 -3.88
C HIS A 31 6.31 -0.98 -3.41
N LYS A 32 5.87 -2.02 -4.08
CA LYS A 32 6.08 -3.42 -3.69
C LYS A 32 7.54 -3.85 -3.62
N GLU A 33 8.44 -3.30 -4.45
CA GLU A 33 9.85 -3.66 -4.48
C GLU A 33 10.56 -3.36 -3.15
N ARG A 34 10.06 -2.40 -2.35
CA ARG A 34 10.58 -2.11 -1.01
C ARG A 34 10.41 -3.26 -0.02
N TYR A 35 9.54 -4.20 -0.34
CA TYR A 35 9.26 -5.39 0.46
C TYR A 35 10.00 -6.65 0.01
N ASP A 36 10.83 -6.60 -1.05
CA ASP A 36 11.48 -7.78 -1.62
C ASP A 36 12.32 -8.55 -0.59
N TYR A 37 13.07 -7.84 0.26
CA TYR A 37 13.80 -8.48 1.36
C TYR A 37 12.85 -9.17 2.36
N PHE A 38 11.75 -8.52 2.72
CA PHE A 38 10.75 -9.10 3.63
C PHE A 38 10.06 -10.31 3.02
N LEU A 39 9.68 -10.23 1.73
CA LEU A 39 9.10 -11.36 1.00
C LEU A 39 10.05 -12.55 0.97
N LYS A 40 11.36 -12.30 0.74
CA LYS A 40 12.36 -13.35 0.76
C LYS A 40 12.44 -14.02 2.13
N ARG A 41 12.49 -13.26 3.22
CA ARG A 41 12.52 -13.80 4.59
C ARG A 41 11.29 -14.66 4.91
N LEU A 42 10.10 -14.21 4.50
CA LEU A 42 8.87 -14.99 4.66
C LEU A 42 8.89 -16.30 3.86
N ALA A 43 9.43 -16.26 2.65
CA ALA A 43 9.58 -17.46 1.82
C ALA A 43 10.61 -18.44 2.40
N ASP A 44 11.74 -17.94 2.92
CA ASP A 44 12.73 -18.77 3.64
C ASP A 44 12.09 -19.46 4.86
N ASP A 45 11.11 -18.82 5.51
CA ASP A 45 10.34 -19.38 6.63
C ASP A 45 9.17 -20.29 6.19
N GLY A 46 8.97 -20.52 4.89
CA GLY A 46 7.98 -21.48 4.35
C GLY A 46 6.62 -20.87 4.02
N TYR A 47 6.51 -19.55 3.89
CA TYR A 47 5.28 -18.89 3.45
C TYR A 47 5.36 -18.48 1.98
N ILE A 48 4.27 -18.64 1.24
CA ILE A 48 4.09 -17.87 0.00
C ILE A 48 3.98 -16.41 0.42
N SER A 49 4.84 -15.57 -0.11
CA SER A 49 4.87 -14.14 0.21
C SER A 49 4.52 -13.31 -1.02
N VAL A 50 3.62 -12.36 -0.86
CA VAL A 50 3.07 -11.55 -1.94
C VAL A 50 3.01 -10.09 -1.50
N CYS A 51 3.48 -9.19 -2.35
CA CYS A 51 3.22 -7.76 -2.26
C CYS A 51 2.78 -7.24 -3.62
N TYR A 52 1.77 -6.39 -3.66
CA TYR A 52 1.30 -5.78 -4.90
C TYR A 52 1.35 -4.25 -4.79
N ASP A 53 1.54 -3.58 -5.91
CA ASP A 53 1.37 -2.14 -5.95
C ASP A 53 -0.11 -1.80 -5.89
N HIS A 54 -0.50 -0.96 -4.93
CA HIS A 54 -1.84 -0.38 -4.92
C HIS A 54 -2.09 0.40 -6.22
N ARG A 55 -3.34 0.50 -6.64
CA ARG A 55 -3.73 1.35 -7.77
C ARG A 55 -3.16 2.76 -7.61
N GLY A 56 -2.62 3.32 -8.68
CA GLY A 56 -1.97 4.62 -8.65
C GLY A 56 -0.57 4.64 -8.02
N HIS A 57 0.01 3.47 -7.69
CA HIS A 57 1.34 3.35 -7.10
C HIS A 57 2.22 2.41 -7.93
N GLY A 58 3.52 2.63 -7.88
CA GLY A 58 4.52 1.78 -8.52
C GLY A 58 4.17 1.49 -9.98
N LYS A 59 4.05 0.20 -10.33
CA LYS A 59 3.71 -0.26 -11.68
C LYS A 59 2.22 -0.58 -11.89
N SER A 60 1.36 -0.31 -10.90
CA SER A 60 -0.10 -0.40 -11.02
C SER A 60 -0.70 0.92 -11.52
N VAL A 61 -0.12 1.44 -12.60
CA VAL A 61 -0.53 2.63 -13.34
C VAL A 61 -0.53 2.33 -14.83
N LYS A 62 -1.32 3.06 -15.62
CA LYS A 62 -1.31 2.97 -17.10
C LYS A 62 -0.17 3.79 -17.72
N SER A 63 0.33 4.79 -17.00
CA SER A 63 1.45 5.65 -17.38
C SER A 63 2.16 6.13 -16.11
N GLU A 64 3.47 6.38 -16.17
CA GLU A 64 4.24 6.97 -15.06
C GLU A 64 3.71 8.35 -14.65
N ASN A 65 3.10 9.09 -15.56
CA ASN A 65 2.46 10.36 -15.28
C ASN A 65 1.17 10.23 -14.45
N ASP A 66 0.65 9.03 -14.27
CA ASP A 66 -0.57 8.73 -13.53
C ASP A 66 -0.30 8.30 -12.07
N LEU A 67 0.93 8.45 -11.58
CA LEU A 67 1.22 8.17 -10.17
C LEU A 67 0.34 9.04 -9.26
N GLY A 68 -0.34 8.39 -8.31
CA GLY A 68 -1.34 9.01 -7.44
C GLY A 68 -2.74 9.08 -8.02
N TYR A 69 -2.97 8.67 -9.29
CA TYR A 69 -4.30 8.61 -9.88
C TYR A 69 -4.90 7.21 -9.78
N PHE A 70 -6.10 7.08 -9.21
CA PHE A 70 -6.68 5.78 -8.84
C PHE A 70 -7.60 5.17 -9.89
N TYR A 71 -7.83 5.84 -11.02
CA TYR A 71 -8.66 5.39 -12.17
C TYR A 71 -10.13 5.12 -11.86
N THR A 72 -10.60 5.40 -10.66
CA THR A 72 -11.98 5.17 -10.24
C THR A 72 -12.35 6.08 -9.08
N GLU A 73 -13.64 6.37 -8.97
CA GLU A 73 -14.24 7.02 -7.80
C GLU A 73 -14.89 5.98 -6.83
N ASP A 74 -14.79 4.68 -7.13
CA ASP A 74 -15.27 3.62 -6.25
C ASP A 74 -14.38 3.52 -5.00
N GLU A 75 -14.88 3.99 -3.88
CA GLU A 75 -14.18 3.96 -2.58
C GLU A 75 -13.83 2.53 -2.13
N THR A 76 -14.50 1.52 -2.67
CA THR A 76 -14.25 0.11 -2.36
C THR A 76 -13.15 -0.52 -3.22
N ALA A 77 -12.65 0.17 -4.24
CA ALA A 77 -11.73 -0.39 -5.23
C ALA A 77 -10.44 -0.96 -4.60
N PHE A 78 -9.83 -0.25 -3.64
CA PHE A 78 -8.64 -0.75 -2.94
C PHE A 78 -8.89 -2.06 -2.18
N SER A 79 -10.06 -2.18 -1.54
CA SER A 79 -10.48 -3.40 -0.84
C SER A 79 -10.71 -4.55 -1.82
N LYS A 80 -11.33 -4.29 -2.96
CA LYS A 80 -11.57 -5.28 -4.03
C LYS A 80 -10.27 -5.71 -4.70
N ASP A 81 -9.30 -4.80 -4.89
CA ASP A 81 -7.98 -5.14 -5.40
C ASP A 81 -7.25 -6.09 -4.45
N LEU A 82 -7.25 -5.77 -3.15
CA LEU A 82 -6.68 -6.64 -2.12
C LEU A 82 -7.35 -8.01 -2.10
N TYR A 83 -8.69 -8.06 -2.21
CA TYR A 83 -9.44 -9.30 -2.34
C TYR A 83 -8.97 -10.11 -3.55
N THR A 84 -8.85 -9.46 -4.71
CA THR A 84 -8.43 -10.13 -5.96
C THR A 84 -7.04 -10.76 -5.81
N VAL A 85 -6.09 -10.04 -5.19
CA VAL A 85 -4.74 -10.57 -4.96
C VAL A 85 -4.76 -11.74 -3.98
N ILE A 86 -5.42 -11.61 -2.84
CA ILE A 86 -5.51 -12.68 -1.84
C ILE A 86 -6.18 -13.91 -2.43
N ASP A 87 -7.33 -13.76 -3.08
CA ASP A 87 -8.11 -14.87 -3.62
C ASP A 87 -7.34 -15.62 -4.71
N PHE A 88 -6.67 -14.88 -5.62
CA PHE A 88 -5.83 -15.46 -6.67
C PHE A 88 -4.75 -16.38 -6.10
N PHE A 89 -3.98 -15.93 -5.11
CA PHE A 89 -2.89 -16.72 -4.54
C PHE A 89 -3.39 -17.84 -3.64
N LYS A 90 -4.46 -17.58 -2.87
CA LYS A 90 -5.12 -18.58 -2.03
C LYS A 90 -5.62 -19.76 -2.86
N VAL A 91 -6.30 -19.51 -3.97
CA VAL A 91 -6.82 -20.55 -4.87
C VAL A 91 -5.67 -21.24 -5.60
N ARG A 92 -4.75 -20.50 -6.21
CA ARG A 92 -3.63 -21.04 -6.99
C ARG A 92 -2.76 -22.02 -6.21
N TYR A 93 -2.50 -21.73 -4.94
CA TYR A 93 -1.62 -22.54 -4.10
C TYR A 93 -2.35 -23.32 -2.99
N GLN A 94 -3.68 -23.31 -3.02
CA GLN A 94 -4.54 -24.00 -2.02
C GLN A 94 -4.16 -23.63 -0.57
N ALA A 95 -3.79 -22.36 -0.34
CA ALA A 95 -3.34 -21.90 0.95
C ALA A 95 -4.50 -21.82 1.95
N SER A 96 -4.48 -22.67 2.99
CA SER A 96 -5.51 -22.71 4.04
C SER A 96 -5.28 -21.65 5.12
N ASN A 97 -4.04 -21.16 5.29
CA ASN A 97 -3.68 -20.16 6.29
C ASN A 97 -3.22 -18.89 5.59
N VAL A 98 -4.01 -17.82 5.72
CA VAL A 98 -3.75 -16.52 5.08
C VAL A 98 -3.48 -15.46 6.14
N ILE A 99 -2.36 -14.78 6.01
CA ILE A 99 -1.94 -13.68 6.89
C ILE A 99 -1.89 -12.40 6.05
N LEU A 100 -2.60 -11.37 6.49
CA LEU A 100 -2.53 -10.03 5.91
C LEU A 100 -1.61 -9.15 6.75
N PHE A 101 -0.50 -8.71 6.16
CA PHE A 101 0.37 -7.69 6.72
C PHE A 101 0.09 -6.36 6.02
N ALA A 102 -0.18 -5.31 6.77
CA ALA A 102 -0.50 -4.01 6.21
C ALA A 102 0.29 -2.90 6.91
N HIS A 103 0.85 -1.97 6.11
CA HIS A 103 1.64 -0.85 6.60
C HIS A 103 0.99 0.49 6.28
N SER A 104 0.96 1.41 7.26
CA SER A 104 0.51 2.80 7.07
C SER A 104 -0.84 2.90 6.34
N MET A 105 -0.91 3.53 5.15
CA MET A 105 -2.11 3.58 4.29
C MET A 105 -2.69 2.19 4.03
N GLY A 106 -1.86 1.18 3.80
CA GLY A 106 -2.31 -0.21 3.62
C GLY A 106 -3.14 -0.73 4.79
N THR A 107 -2.96 -0.19 6.01
CA THR A 107 -3.81 -0.56 7.15
C THR A 107 -5.24 -0.05 7.02
N LEU A 108 -5.46 1.06 6.31
CA LEU A 108 -6.80 1.56 6.00
C LEU A 108 -7.47 0.64 4.98
N VAL A 109 -6.72 0.23 3.95
CA VAL A 109 -7.18 -0.76 2.95
C VAL A 109 -7.54 -2.09 3.62
N ALA A 110 -6.65 -2.60 4.49
CA ALA A 110 -6.90 -3.83 5.25
C ALA A 110 -8.16 -3.73 6.13
N ARG A 111 -8.35 -2.61 6.81
CA ARG A 111 -9.54 -2.39 7.67
C ARG A 111 -10.83 -2.30 6.85
N ALA A 112 -10.79 -1.66 5.67
CA ALA A 112 -11.94 -1.64 4.77
C ALA A 112 -12.24 -3.05 4.23
N PHE A 113 -11.20 -3.80 3.83
CA PHE A 113 -11.31 -5.19 3.39
C PHE A 113 -11.97 -6.08 4.45
N LEU A 114 -11.56 -5.98 5.71
CA LEU A 114 -12.08 -6.79 6.80
C LEU A 114 -13.57 -6.55 7.11
N GLN A 115 -14.15 -5.44 6.68
CA GLN A 115 -15.57 -5.19 6.89
C GLN A 115 -16.49 -6.12 6.06
N THR A 116 -15.94 -6.67 4.98
CA THR A 116 -16.71 -7.48 4.03
C THR A 116 -16.07 -8.83 3.69
N HIS A 117 -14.80 -9.05 4.05
CA HIS A 117 -14.01 -10.21 3.68
C HIS A 117 -13.13 -10.74 4.83
N ASP A 118 -13.56 -10.62 6.06
CA ASP A 118 -12.83 -11.10 7.24
C ASP A 118 -12.65 -12.63 7.22
N ASP A 119 -13.57 -13.36 6.58
CA ASP A 119 -13.50 -14.82 6.35
C ASP A 119 -12.35 -15.25 5.42
N LYS A 120 -11.71 -14.35 4.71
CA LYS A 120 -10.64 -14.64 3.76
C LYS A 120 -9.24 -14.71 4.39
N VAL A 121 -9.09 -14.22 5.61
CA VAL A 121 -7.81 -14.15 6.32
C VAL A 121 -7.90 -14.75 7.72
N ASN A 122 -6.82 -15.38 8.17
CA ASN A 122 -6.74 -16.01 9.49
C ASN A 122 -6.08 -15.09 10.52
N LYS A 123 -5.17 -14.22 10.05
CA LYS A 123 -4.44 -13.27 10.90
C LYS A 123 -4.24 -11.96 10.17
N VAL A 124 -4.24 -10.87 10.94
CA VAL A 124 -3.97 -9.52 10.42
C VAL A 124 -2.91 -8.86 11.30
N ILE A 125 -1.91 -8.25 10.66
CA ILE A 125 -0.86 -7.47 11.29
C ILE A 125 -0.95 -6.04 10.74
N LEU A 126 -1.28 -5.08 11.58
CA LEU A 126 -1.36 -3.67 11.24
C LEU A 126 -0.13 -2.94 11.79
N CYS A 127 0.76 -2.50 10.90
CA CYS A 127 1.98 -1.77 11.23
C CYS A 127 1.80 -0.27 10.96
N GLY A 128 1.99 0.57 11.97
CA GLY A 128 1.89 2.03 11.83
C GLY A 128 0.53 2.53 11.33
N PRO A 129 -0.62 2.08 11.89
CA PRO A 129 -1.92 2.52 11.42
C PRO A 129 -2.10 4.02 11.63
N PRO A 130 -2.55 4.79 10.61
CA PRO A 130 -2.88 6.19 10.77
C PRO A 130 -4.00 6.37 11.80
N THR A 131 -3.84 7.37 12.66
CA THR A 131 -4.87 7.79 13.62
C THR A 131 -5.69 8.94 13.05
N LYS A 132 -6.86 9.20 13.63
CA LYS A 132 -7.69 10.35 13.25
C LYS A 132 -6.89 11.65 13.40
N GLN A 133 -6.78 12.41 12.33
CA GLN A 133 -6.12 13.72 12.31
C GLN A 133 -7.19 14.82 12.36
N ALA A 134 -7.00 15.82 13.21
CA ALA A 134 -7.97 16.91 13.39
C ALA A 134 -8.21 17.74 12.11
N LEU A 135 -7.27 17.72 11.16
CA LEU A 135 -7.33 18.51 9.93
C LEU A 135 -7.77 17.68 8.70
N VAL A 136 -8.22 16.43 8.86
CA VAL A 136 -8.65 15.57 7.72
C VAL A 136 -9.79 16.24 6.95
N ASP A 137 -10.78 16.79 7.64
CA ASP A 137 -11.93 17.44 6.99
C ASP A 137 -11.50 18.68 6.18
N VAL A 138 -10.54 19.46 6.69
CA VAL A 138 -9.95 20.60 5.97
C VAL A 138 -9.16 20.11 4.75
N GLY A 139 -8.37 19.04 4.91
CA GLY A 139 -7.63 18.42 3.81
C GLY A 139 -8.56 17.91 2.70
N LEU A 140 -9.65 17.25 3.06
CA LEU A 140 -10.68 16.78 2.10
C LEU A 140 -11.38 17.95 1.39
N PHE A 141 -11.69 19.03 2.10
CA PHE A 141 -12.25 20.22 1.50
C PHE A 141 -11.30 20.84 0.46
N LEU A 142 -10.02 21.01 0.84
CA LEU A 142 -8.99 21.53 -0.08
C LEU A 142 -8.78 20.61 -1.29
N ALA A 143 -8.81 19.29 -1.09
CA ALA A 143 -8.70 18.32 -2.19
C ALA A 143 -9.86 18.45 -3.19
N ARG A 144 -11.10 18.60 -2.68
CA ARG A 144 -12.28 18.82 -3.53
C ARG A 144 -12.19 20.13 -4.29
N MET A 145 -11.75 21.20 -3.65
CA MET A 145 -11.52 22.49 -4.30
C MET A 145 -10.47 22.37 -5.42
N ASN A 146 -9.35 21.73 -5.16
CA ASN A 146 -8.30 21.54 -6.15
C ASN A 146 -8.78 20.73 -7.37
N LYS A 147 -9.56 19.66 -7.13
CA LYS A 147 -10.16 18.87 -8.21
C LYS A 147 -11.02 19.73 -9.15
N MET A 148 -11.72 20.73 -8.63
CA MET A 148 -12.55 21.63 -9.43
C MET A 148 -11.73 22.56 -10.34
N PHE A 149 -10.51 22.96 -9.94
CA PHE A 149 -9.70 23.94 -10.68
C PHE A 149 -8.61 23.31 -11.53
N ASP A 150 -7.92 22.28 -11.03
CA ASP A 150 -6.74 21.65 -11.67
C ASP A 150 -7.01 20.25 -12.23
N GLY A 151 -8.21 19.69 -11.98
CA GLY A 151 -8.58 18.32 -12.34
C GLY A 151 -8.00 17.28 -11.37
N ASP A 152 -8.30 16.01 -11.62
CA ASP A 152 -8.01 14.89 -10.72
C ASP A 152 -6.66 14.18 -11.01
N ARG A 153 -5.99 14.56 -12.11
CA ARG A 153 -4.71 13.92 -12.54
C ARG A 153 -3.44 14.68 -12.15
N LYS A 154 -3.56 15.88 -11.59
CA LYS A 154 -2.38 16.65 -11.19
C LYS A 154 -2.03 16.41 -9.72
N PRO A 155 -0.75 16.07 -9.40
CA PRO A 155 -0.30 15.98 -8.02
C PRO A 155 -0.57 17.28 -7.26
N ASN A 156 -1.21 17.17 -6.11
CA ASN A 156 -1.49 18.33 -5.27
C ASN A 156 -0.33 18.56 -4.30
N LYS A 157 0.63 19.40 -4.71
CA LYS A 157 1.80 19.75 -3.89
C LYS A 157 1.45 20.35 -2.53
N LEU A 158 0.30 21.03 -2.41
CA LEU A 158 -0.15 21.58 -1.15
C LEU A 158 -0.58 20.47 -0.18
N LEU A 159 -1.36 19.50 -0.65
CA LEU A 159 -1.78 18.36 0.18
C LEU A 159 -0.62 17.47 0.56
N ASP A 160 0.31 17.21 -0.35
CA ASP A 160 1.54 16.48 -0.08
C ASP A 160 2.38 17.18 1.01
N SER A 161 2.58 18.49 0.86
CA SER A 161 3.25 19.30 1.87
C SER A 161 2.55 19.26 3.24
N LEU A 162 1.22 19.34 3.27
CA LEU A 162 0.46 19.29 4.54
C LEU A 162 0.54 17.91 5.19
N THR A 163 0.61 16.83 4.42
CA THR A 163 0.67 15.46 4.93
C THR A 163 2.00 15.19 5.64
N PHE A 164 3.13 15.59 5.06
CA PHE A 164 4.46 15.23 5.58
C PHE A 164 5.22 16.38 6.25
N SER A 165 4.80 17.64 6.07
CA SER A 165 5.54 18.81 6.58
C SER A 165 5.71 18.82 8.09
N SER A 166 4.71 18.36 8.84
CA SER A 166 4.77 18.31 10.31
C SER A 166 5.83 17.33 10.81
N PHE A 167 5.96 16.18 10.13
CA PHE A 167 6.98 15.20 10.44
C PHE A 167 8.36 15.72 10.05
N ASN A 168 8.53 16.26 8.84
CA ASN A 168 9.79 16.80 8.36
C ASN A 168 10.30 17.94 9.26
N LYS A 169 9.41 18.87 9.68
CA LYS A 169 9.76 19.93 10.63
C LYS A 169 10.25 19.41 11.98
N LYS A 170 9.63 18.36 12.49
CA LYS A 170 10.01 17.77 13.78
C LYS A 170 11.40 17.16 13.77
N TYR A 171 11.83 16.59 12.63
CA TYR A 171 13.11 15.89 12.51
C TYR A 171 14.19 16.67 11.76
N GLY A 172 13.87 17.86 11.24
CA GLY A 172 14.82 18.82 10.67
C GLY A 172 15.27 18.55 9.23
N GLU A 173 15.05 17.35 8.71
CA GLU A 173 15.39 16.95 7.34
C GLU A 173 14.22 16.18 6.70
N PRO A 174 14.05 16.25 5.37
CA PRO A 174 13.03 15.48 4.67
C PRO A 174 13.17 13.98 4.92
N ASN A 175 12.05 13.34 5.27
CA ASN A 175 11.92 11.89 5.47
C ASN A 175 12.80 11.26 6.56
N LEU A 176 13.53 12.05 7.37
CA LEU A 176 14.36 11.54 8.46
C LEU A 176 13.55 10.82 9.55
N TRP A 177 12.26 11.08 9.63
CA TRP A 177 11.33 10.43 10.54
C TRP A 177 11.04 8.96 10.19
N LEU A 178 11.34 8.54 8.95
CA LEU A 178 11.07 7.16 8.47
C LEU A 178 12.00 6.14 9.11
N SER A 179 13.27 6.49 9.37
CA SER A 179 14.23 5.55 9.93
C SER A 179 15.33 6.27 10.72
N LYS A 180 15.83 5.61 11.79
CA LYS A 180 17.05 6.03 12.48
C LYS A 180 18.31 5.71 11.65
N ASN A 181 18.24 4.76 10.73
CA ASN A 181 19.32 4.45 9.80
C ASN A 181 19.26 5.43 8.62
N ARG A 182 20.29 6.28 8.49
CA ARG A 182 20.38 7.29 7.43
C ARG A 182 20.50 6.69 6.03
N GLU A 183 21.09 5.52 5.89
CA GLU A 183 21.15 4.80 4.63
C GLU A 183 19.74 4.44 4.12
N ASN A 184 18.86 3.96 5.00
CA ASN A 184 17.47 3.70 4.64
C ASN A 184 16.73 4.96 4.18
N VAL A 185 17.00 6.11 4.83
CA VAL A 185 16.41 7.40 4.42
C VAL A 185 16.93 7.84 3.06
N THR A 186 18.24 7.69 2.83
CA THR A 186 18.88 8.01 1.53
C THR A 186 18.30 7.12 0.42
N ASN A 187 18.18 5.83 0.67
CA ASN A 187 17.60 4.89 -0.28
C ASN A 187 16.13 5.25 -0.58
N TYR A 188 15.36 5.65 0.44
CA TYR A 188 13.99 6.12 0.24
C TYR A 188 13.92 7.38 -0.63
N ASN A 189 14.79 8.36 -0.37
CA ASN A 189 14.79 9.62 -1.12
C ASN A 189 15.24 9.46 -2.58
N ASN A 190 16.03 8.44 -2.88
CA ASN A 190 16.52 8.12 -4.23
C ASN A 190 15.64 7.11 -4.97
N ASP A 191 14.63 6.58 -4.31
CA ASP A 191 13.70 5.61 -4.86
C ASP A 191 12.57 6.37 -5.55
N SER A 192 12.44 6.21 -6.86
CA SER A 192 11.51 6.96 -7.73
C SER A 192 10.22 6.22 -7.95
#